data_cdb8eab57875c5c95ff503a21150332c
#
_entry.id   cdb8eab57875c5c95ff503a21150332c
#
_cell.length_a   1.000
_cell.length_b   1.000
_cell.length_c   1.000
_cell.angle_alpha   90.00
_cell.angle_beta   90.00
_cell.angle_gamma   90.00
#
_symmetry.space_group_name_H-M   'P 1'
#
loop_
_entity.id
_entity.type
_entity.pdbx_description
1 polymer ?
#
loop_
_entity_poly.entity_id
_entity_poly.type
_entity_poly.pdbx_seq_one_letter_code
_entity_poly.pdbx_strand_id
1 'polypeptide(L)'
;RTFEELRSILDGVALDEKMGVCLDTCHVWDGGYDIVNDLDGVLTQFDKTVGLSRLRAVHINDSMNPLGAHKDRHAKIGEGHIGFEAFRRIINHPALRELPFILETPNDDAGWAREIAMLREAYEG
;
A
#
# COMPACT_ATOMS: atom_id res chain seq x y z
N ARG A 1 3.84 -12.08 6.24
CA ARG A 1 3.08 -11.58 5.09
C ARG A 1 1.65 -11.22 5.41
N THR A 2 1.13 -11.75 6.51
CA THR A 2 -0.19 -11.36 6.99
C THR A 2 -0.05 -10.25 8.02
N PHE A 3 -1.16 -9.57 8.28
CA PHE A 3 -1.19 -8.54 9.31
C PHE A 3 -0.90 -9.16 10.69
N GLU A 4 -1.39 -10.38 10.93
CA GLU A 4 -1.13 -11.12 12.17
C GLU A 4 0.35 -11.41 12.35
N GLU A 5 1.04 -11.80 11.28
CA GLU A 5 2.49 -12.03 11.32
C GLU A 5 3.24 -10.74 11.63
N LEU A 6 2.83 -9.63 11.01
CA LEU A 6 3.41 -8.32 11.27
C LEU A 6 3.19 -7.92 12.74
N ARG A 7 2.00 -8.13 13.26
CA ARG A 7 1.69 -7.86 14.67
C ARG A 7 2.58 -8.67 15.61
N SER A 8 2.80 -9.95 15.28
CA SER A 8 3.71 -10.81 16.08
C SER A 8 5.13 -10.27 16.11
N ILE A 9 5.63 -9.78 14.96
CA ILE A 9 6.95 -9.17 14.90
C ILE A 9 7.01 -7.93 15.79
N LEU A 10 6.02 -7.06 15.72
CA LEU A 10 5.97 -5.84 16.53
C LEU A 10 5.93 -6.16 18.02
N ASP A 11 5.15 -7.16 18.41
CA ASP A 11 5.04 -7.57 19.81
C ASP A 11 6.36 -8.10 20.37
N GLY A 12 7.22 -8.65 19.49
CA GLY A 12 8.52 -9.18 19.90
C GLY A 12 9.62 -8.14 20.00
N VAL A 13 9.35 -6.86 19.65
CA VAL A 13 10.34 -5.80 19.66
C VAL A 13 10.24 -4.99 20.96
N ALA A 14 11.35 -4.79 21.64
CA ALA A 14 11.39 -4.11 22.95
C ALA A 14 10.91 -2.65 22.91
N LEU A 15 10.99 -1.98 21.76
CA LEU A 15 10.60 -0.59 21.60
C LEU A 15 9.43 -0.46 20.60
N ASP A 16 8.45 -1.35 20.70
CA ASP A 16 7.39 -1.44 19.71
C ASP A 16 6.55 -0.15 19.60
N GLU A 17 6.37 0.60 20.70
CA GLU A 17 5.63 1.87 20.64
C GLU A 17 6.31 2.95 19.79
N LYS A 18 7.59 2.75 19.48
CA LYS A 18 8.35 3.64 18.59
C LYS A 18 8.48 3.12 17.16
N MET A 19 7.99 1.91 16.91
CA MET A 19 8.07 1.30 15.59
C MET A 19 6.90 1.72 14.72
N GLY A 20 7.20 2.11 13.50
CA GLY A 20 6.21 2.39 12.48
C GLY A 20 6.18 1.29 11.43
N VAL A 21 5.11 1.26 10.66
CA VAL A 21 4.89 0.27 9.62
C VAL A 21 4.68 1.01 8.29
N CYS A 22 5.24 0.45 7.20
CA CYS A 22 4.92 0.87 5.85
C CYS A 22 4.02 -0.18 5.22
N LEU A 23 2.96 0.27 4.54
CA LEU A 23 2.07 -0.62 3.81
C LEU A 23 2.43 -0.56 2.33
N ASP A 24 2.78 -1.70 1.74
CA ASP A 24 3.09 -1.81 0.32
C ASP A 24 1.88 -2.38 -0.41
N THR A 25 1.34 -1.63 -1.36
CA THR A 25 0.10 -2.00 -2.05
C THR A 25 0.25 -3.31 -2.85
N CYS A 26 1.38 -3.50 -3.54
CA CYS A 26 1.64 -4.75 -4.24
C CYS A 26 1.73 -5.92 -3.28
N HIS A 27 2.43 -5.73 -2.17
CA HIS A 27 2.65 -6.78 -1.19
C HIS A 27 1.35 -7.26 -0.54
N VAL A 28 0.48 -6.33 -0.11
CA VAL A 28 -0.80 -6.72 0.51
C VAL A 28 -1.74 -7.35 -0.51
N TRP A 29 -1.76 -6.83 -1.75
CA TRP A 29 -2.52 -7.43 -2.84
C TRP A 29 -2.08 -8.87 -3.08
N ASP A 30 -0.78 -9.07 -3.16
CA ASP A 30 -0.17 -10.38 -3.39
C ASP A 30 -0.45 -11.33 -2.22
N GLY A 31 -0.57 -10.82 -1.02
CA GLY A 31 -0.92 -11.58 0.18
C GLY A 31 -2.41 -11.91 0.31
N GLY A 32 -3.24 -11.46 -0.61
CA GLY A 32 -4.66 -11.79 -0.63
C GLY A 32 -5.60 -10.72 -0.08
N TYR A 33 -5.10 -9.50 0.20
CA TYR A 33 -5.93 -8.40 0.67
C TYR A 33 -6.44 -7.59 -0.52
N ASP A 34 -7.76 -7.58 -0.74
CA ASP A 34 -8.37 -6.97 -1.93
C ASP A 34 -8.55 -5.46 -1.76
N ILE A 35 -7.51 -4.71 -2.04
CA ILE A 35 -7.52 -3.25 -1.95
C ILE A 35 -8.24 -2.59 -3.14
N VAL A 36 -8.62 -3.35 -4.15
CA VAL A 36 -9.37 -2.85 -5.30
C VAL A 36 -10.87 -2.80 -4.99
N ASN A 37 -11.42 -3.89 -4.49
CA ASN A 37 -12.86 -4.00 -4.27
C ASN A 37 -13.28 -3.80 -2.81
N ASP A 38 -12.34 -3.89 -1.87
CA ASP A 38 -12.66 -3.85 -0.44
C ASP A 38 -11.58 -3.11 0.36
N LEU A 39 -11.21 -1.93 -0.10
CA LEU A 39 -10.17 -1.13 0.58
C LEU A 39 -10.56 -0.84 2.03
N ASP A 40 -11.80 -0.44 2.29
CA ASP A 40 -12.25 -0.16 3.65
C ASP A 40 -12.15 -1.38 4.55
N GLY A 41 -12.53 -2.55 4.05
CA GLY A 41 -12.43 -3.80 4.81
C GLY A 41 -10.99 -4.17 5.13
N VAL A 42 -10.09 -3.98 4.16
CA VAL A 42 -8.65 -4.24 4.36
C VAL A 42 -8.10 -3.30 5.44
N LEU A 43 -8.41 -2.02 5.37
CA LEU A 43 -7.93 -1.05 6.36
C LEU A 43 -8.54 -1.29 7.74
N THR A 44 -9.79 -1.71 7.81
CA THR A 44 -10.43 -2.10 9.08
C THR A 44 -9.71 -3.29 9.69
N GLN A 45 -9.38 -4.28 8.88
CA GLN A 45 -8.65 -5.46 9.35
C GLN A 45 -7.25 -5.09 9.83
N PHE A 46 -6.56 -4.22 9.08
CA PHE A 46 -5.25 -3.72 9.50
C PHE A 46 -5.34 -2.99 10.84
N ASP A 47 -6.36 -2.14 11.01
CA ASP A 47 -6.54 -1.37 12.24
C ASP A 47 -6.78 -2.28 13.44
N LYS A 48 -7.59 -3.33 13.28
CA LYS A 48 -7.87 -4.27 14.35
C LYS A 48 -6.67 -5.12 14.73
N THR A 49 -5.79 -5.39 13.79
CA THR A 49 -4.67 -6.32 13.97
C THR A 49 -3.39 -5.61 14.38
N VAL A 50 -3.02 -4.56 13.65
CA VAL A 50 -1.77 -3.81 13.85
C VAL A 50 -2.02 -2.44 14.47
N GLY A 51 -3.05 -1.74 13.98
CA GLY A 51 -3.39 -0.39 14.39
C GLY A 51 -2.97 0.63 13.32
N LEU A 52 -3.94 1.39 12.82
CA LEU A 52 -3.67 2.45 11.83
C LEU A 52 -2.73 3.52 12.38
N SER A 53 -2.72 3.74 13.70
CA SER A 53 -1.82 4.70 14.33
C SER A 53 -0.35 4.36 14.13
N ARG A 54 -0.03 3.10 13.82
CA ARG A 54 1.35 2.66 13.54
C ARG A 54 1.75 2.85 12.09
N LEU A 55 0.80 3.11 11.20
CA LEU A 55 1.07 3.27 9.77
C LEU A 55 1.75 4.63 9.54
N ARG A 56 2.95 4.62 8.94
CA ARG A 56 3.77 5.81 8.75
C ARG A 56 3.92 6.22 7.29
N ALA A 57 3.78 5.27 6.37
CA ALA A 57 3.92 5.55 4.94
C ALA A 57 3.23 4.45 4.15
N VAL A 58 2.90 4.77 2.90
CA VAL A 58 2.33 3.80 1.95
C VAL A 58 3.25 3.73 0.74
N HIS A 59 3.74 2.54 0.44
CA HIS A 59 4.50 2.28 -0.78
C HIS A 59 3.50 1.97 -1.87
N ILE A 60 3.47 2.81 -2.90
CA ILE A 60 2.51 2.72 -4.00
C ILE A 60 3.13 1.96 -5.16
N ASN A 61 2.69 0.73 -5.35
CA ASN A 61 3.18 -0.13 -6.43
C ASN A 61 2.02 -0.93 -7.01
N ASP A 62 1.94 -1.01 -8.34
CA ASP A 62 0.98 -1.91 -8.98
C ASP A 62 1.57 -3.33 -8.98
N SER A 63 0.78 -4.31 -9.37
CA SER A 63 1.19 -5.71 -9.32
C SER A 63 1.11 -6.36 -10.70
N MET A 64 2.14 -7.11 -11.06
CA MET A 64 2.16 -7.89 -12.29
C MET A 64 1.25 -9.14 -12.20
N ASN A 65 0.72 -9.44 -11.03
CA ASN A 65 0.00 -10.68 -10.77
C ASN A 65 -1.39 -10.41 -10.20
N PRO A 66 -2.33 -11.38 -10.33
CA PRO A 66 -3.65 -11.23 -9.71
C PRO A 66 -3.60 -11.36 -8.20
N LEU A 67 -4.71 -11.05 -7.55
CA LEU A 67 -4.86 -11.08 -6.11
C LEU A 67 -4.43 -12.43 -5.53
N GLY A 68 -3.61 -12.39 -4.49
CA GLY A 68 -3.23 -13.58 -3.75
C GLY A 68 -2.20 -14.49 -4.43
N ALA A 69 -1.47 -13.97 -5.42
CA ALA A 69 -0.52 -14.78 -6.19
C ALA A 69 0.76 -15.16 -5.42
N HIS A 70 1.10 -14.44 -4.35
CA HIS A 70 2.30 -14.66 -3.54
C HIS A 70 3.61 -14.58 -4.34
N LYS A 71 3.69 -13.64 -5.28
CA LYS A 71 4.88 -13.47 -6.14
C LYS A 71 5.58 -12.13 -5.97
N ASP A 72 4.91 -11.14 -5.40
CA ASP A 72 5.45 -9.81 -5.08
C ASP A 72 6.30 -9.22 -6.21
N ARG A 73 5.67 -9.00 -7.37
CA ARG A 73 6.30 -8.37 -8.53
C ARG A 73 5.63 -7.03 -8.81
N HIS A 74 6.39 -5.95 -8.66
CA HIS A 74 5.89 -4.59 -8.88
C HIS A 74 5.66 -4.33 -10.37
N ALA A 75 4.58 -3.62 -10.68
CA ALA A 75 4.29 -3.10 -12.01
C ALA A 75 4.19 -1.58 -11.93
N LYS A 76 4.31 -0.92 -13.07
CA LYS A 76 4.11 0.52 -13.17
C LYS A 76 2.66 0.86 -12.86
N ILE A 77 2.45 2.03 -12.25
CA ILE A 77 1.11 2.45 -11.82
C ILE A 77 0.14 2.45 -13.01
N GLY A 78 -0.96 1.73 -12.84
CA GLY A 78 -2.01 1.62 -13.85
C GLY A 78 -1.77 0.53 -14.90
N GLU A 79 -0.60 -0.10 -14.89
CA GLU A 79 -0.24 -1.13 -15.88
C GLU A 79 -0.33 -2.56 -15.31
N GLY A 80 -0.74 -2.69 -14.06
CA GLY A 80 -0.85 -3.98 -13.40
C GLY A 80 -2.28 -4.36 -13.07
N HIS A 81 -2.42 -5.36 -12.22
CA HIS A 81 -3.72 -5.92 -11.83
C HIS A 81 -4.48 -5.07 -10.81
N ILE A 82 -3.81 -4.15 -10.11
CA ILE A 82 -4.47 -3.26 -9.17
C ILE A 82 -5.17 -2.13 -9.94
N GLY A 83 -4.43 -1.42 -10.79
CA GLY A 83 -4.98 -0.41 -11.69
C GLY A 83 -5.03 0.98 -11.08
N PHE A 84 -5.04 2.00 -11.94
CA PHE A 84 -4.95 3.40 -11.54
C PHE A 84 -6.12 3.85 -10.66
N GLU A 85 -7.34 3.40 -10.98
CA GLU A 85 -8.53 3.82 -10.22
C GLU A 85 -8.44 3.42 -8.75
N ALA A 86 -7.90 2.24 -8.47
CA ALA A 86 -7.68 1.81 -7.08
C ALA A 86 -6.67 2.72 -6.38
N PHE A 87 -5.61 3.11 -7.06
CA PHE A 87 -4.62 4.04 -6.48
C PHE A 87 -5.22 5.41 -6.23
N ARG A 88 -6.09 5.89 -7.12
CA ARG A 88 -6.80 7.15 -6.89
C ARG A 88 -7.60 7.10 -5.60
N ARG A 89 -8.29 6.00 -5.35
CA ARG A 89 -9.03 5.81 -4.10
C ARG A 89 -8.11 5.70 -2.88
N ILE A 90 -6.96 5.04 -3.04
CA ILE A 90 -5.99 4.87 -1.95
C ILE A 90 -5.42 6.22 -1.51
N ILE A 91 -4.94 7.03 -2.45
CA ILE A 91 -4.31 8.31 -2.10
C ILE A 91 -5.31 9.33 -1.58
N ASN A 92 -6.59 9.14 -1.81
CA ASN A 92 -7.65 10.03 -1.32
C ASN A 92 -8.39 9.48 -0.11
N HIS A 93 -8.07 8.27 0.32
CA HIS A 93 -8.76 7.65 1.46
C HIS A 93 -8.48 8.43 2.75
N PRO A 94 -9.52 8.74 3.56
CA PRO A 94 -9.34 9.53 4.78
C PRO A 94 -8.28 9.00 5.74
N ALA A 95 -8.10 7.68 5.81
CA ALA A 95 -7.10 7.08 6.69
C ALA A 95 -5.68 7.16 6.15
N LEU A 96 -5.49 7.44 4.86
CA LEU A 96 -4.19 7.35 4.19
C LEU A 96 -3.70 8.66 3.59
N ARG A 97 -4.60 9.57 3.23
CA ARG A 97 -4.29 10.76 2.42
C ARG A 97 -3.24 11.69 3.01
N GLU A 98 -3.05 11.68 4.32
CA GLU A 98 -2.07 12.54 4.98
C GLU A 98 -0.70 11.88 5.14
N LEU A 99 -0.57 10.62 4.74
CA LEU A 99 0.69 9.88 4.84
C LEU A 99 1.55 10.10 3.61
N PRO A 100 2.88 9.96 3.74
CA PRO A 100 3.76 9.95 2.58
C PRO A 100 3.46 8.74 1.68
N PHE A 101 3.46 8.96 0.37
CA PHE A 101 3.33 7.90 -0.63
C PHE A 101 4.65 7.77 -1.38
N ILE A 102 5.20 6.57 -1.44
CA ILE A 102 6.52 6.29 -1.98
C ILE A 102 6.39 5.29 -3.13
N LEU A 103 7.01 5.60 -4.27
CA LEU A 103 7.00 4.74 -5.44
C LEU A 103 8.23 3.85 -5.47
N GLU A 104 8.01 2.56 -5.76
CA GLU A 104 9.09 1.59 -5.98
C GLU A 104 8.84 0.80 -7.26
N THR A 105 8.12 1.40 -8.20
CA THR A 105 7.78 0.77 -9.48
C THR A 105 9.03 0.60 -10.35
N PRO A 106 9.02 -0.37 -11.30
CA PRO A 106 10.18 -0.63 -12.16
C PRO A 106 10.27 0.41 -13.28
N ASN A 107 10.82 1.57 -12.95
CA ASN A 107 10.89 2.74 -13.82
C ASN A 107 12.27 3.36 -13.82
N ASP A 108 12.46 4.31 -14.73
CA ASP A 108 13.57 5.28 -14.69
C ASP A 108 13.06 6.59 -14.08
N ASP A 109 13.93 7.60 -13.99
CA ASP A 109 13.57 8.89 -13.40
C ASP A 109 12.40 9.55 -14.14
N ALA A 110 12.37 9.47 -15.46
CA ALA A 110 11.29 10.04 -16.27
C ALA A 110 9.96 9.30 -16.01
N GLY A 111 10.00 7.99 -15.84
CA GLY A 111 8.82 7.18 -15.51
C GLY A 111 8.25 7.52 -14.14
N TRP A 112 9.13 7.64 -13.14
CA TRP A 112 8.70 8.04 -11.80
C TRP A 112 8.11 9.45 -11.80
N ALA A 113 8.71 10.38 -12.57
CA ALA A 113 8.17 11.73 -12.67
C ALA A 113 6.75 11.73 -13.26
N ARG A 114 6.51 10.90 -14.27
CA ARG A 114 5.16 10.76 -14.86
C ARG A 114 4.16 10.19 -13.85
N GLU A 115 4.57 9.18 -13.10
CA GLU A 115 3.69 8.57 -12.09
C GLU A 115 3.37 9.55 -10.97
N ILE A 116 4.35 10.31 -10.50
CA ILE A 116 4.12 11.33 -9.49
C ILE A 116 3.15 12.39 -10.00
N ALA A 117 3.31 12.84 -11.25
CA ALA A 117 2.42 13.82 -11.86
C ALA A 117 0.97 13.29 -11.94
N MET A 118 0.80 12.04 -12.37
CA MET A 118 -0.52 11.41 -12.44
C MET A 118 -1.19 11.34 -11.08
N LEU A 119 -0.44 10.94 -10.06
CA LEU A 119 -0.96 10.81 -8.71
C LEU A 119 -1.28 12.17 -8.09
N ARG A 120 -0.43 13.17 -8.30
CA ARG A 120 -0.69 14.53 -7.82
C ARG A 120 -1.97 15.11 -8.43
N GLU A 121 -2.17 14.88 -9.72
CA GLU A 121 -3.36 15.35 -10.42
C GLU A 121 -4.61 14.65 -9.88
N ALA A 122 -4.51 13.39 -9.50
CA ALA A 122 -5.61 12.62 -8.95
C ALA A 122 -5.88 12.90 -7.47
N TYR A 123 -4.92 13.50 -6.76
CA TYR A 123 -5.06 13.77 -5.33
C TYR A 123 -6.00 14.95 -5.10
N GLU A 124 -7.00 14.74 -4.25
CA GLU A 124 -8.07 15.72 -3.99
C GLU A 124 -7.85 16.48 -2.68
N GLY A 125 -6.76 16.19 -2.03
CA GLY A 125 -6.31 16.65 -0.78
C GLY A 125 -6.54 17.93 -0.27
#